data_36bee69cc1962213154d4e6dea946fbc
#
_entry.id   36bee69cc1962213154d4e6dea946fbc
#
_cell.length_a   1.000
_cell.length_b   1.000
_cell.length_c   1.000
_cell.angle_alpha   90.00
_cell.angle_beta   90.00
_cell.angle_gamma   90.00
#
_symmetry.space_group_name_H-M   'P 1'
#
loop_
_entity.id
_entity.type
_entity.pdbx_description
1 polymer ?
#
loop_
_entity_poly.entity_id
_entity_poly.type
_entity_poly.pdbx_seq_one_letter_code
_entity_poly.pdbx_strand_id
1 'polypeptide(L)'
;MARVLITGGAGFIGSALGAHLAAKGHDLAVLDNLSFGRRHLAPVTDDRFHLADIRDREAVLRVMRAEQPDWVLHLAAIHFIPYCNQHPVEAADINIMGTTHVLDACAEVPSVKQVFVASTAAVYPIVDAAIDERHATGPVDIYGITKLATEKLASEHGLRTGMPTIIGRFFNAFGPNETNPHLIPEVQRQVLAGQRTLHLGNLDPKRDFIHTSDMAAAMEALLEQGINGIETFNIGRGIEYSVRDIVAAFERQLGEPLTIEVDPARVRKVERMHLLADVSKLKRTTGWEPKWGIDEGVRTLLAEDVPL
;
A
#
# COMPACT_ATOMS: atom_id res chain seq x y z
N MET A 1 -22.82 6.47 0.44
CA MET A 1 -21.93 7.53 -0.10
C MET A 1 -21.30 8.29 1.05
N ALA A 2 -19.97 8.39 1.07
CA ALA A 2 -19.20 9.13 2.06
C ALA A 2 -18.31 10.15 1.33
N ARG A 3 -17.95 11.25 2.02
CA ARG A 3 -16.88 12.16 1.60
C ARG A 3 -15.58 11.59 2.09
N VAL A 4 -14.62 11.40 1.21
CA VAL A 4 -13.39 10.67 1.50
C VAL A 4 -12.19 11.53 1.15
N LEU A 5 -11.28 11.73 2.10
CA LEU A 5 -9.98 12.31 1.85
C LEU A 5 -8.91 11.22 1.83
N ILE A 6 -8.16 11.14 0.71
CA ILE A 6 -7.05 10.21 0.54
C ILE A 6 -5.75 11.00 0.54
N THR A 7 -4.91 10.84 1.55
CA THR A 7 -3.53 11.34 1.50
C THR A 7 -2.66 10.33 0.77
N GLY A 8 -1.81 10.78 -0.15
CA GLY A 8 -1.06 9.89 -1.04
C GLY A 8 -1.92 9.32 -2.18
N GLY A 9 -3.02 10.00 -2.52
CA GLY A 9 -3.99 9.52 -3.51
C GLY A 9 -3.53 9.57 -4.96
N ALA A 10 -2.40 10.22 -5.26
CA ALA A 10 -1.76 10.22 -6.58
C ALA A 10 -0.66 9.13 -6.71
N GLY A 11 -0.43 8.36 -5.64
CA GLY A 11 0.52 7.24 -5.62
C GLY A 11 -0.07 5.93 -6.14
N PHE A 12 0.74 4.88 -6.15
CA PHE A 12 0.42 3.55 -6.66
C PHE A 12 -0.88 2.96 -6.05
N ILE A 13 -0.90 2.73 -4.73
CA ILE A 13 -2.09 2.17 -4.06
C ILE A 13 -3.22 3.20 -3.98
N GLY A 14 -2.87 4.48 -3.74
CA GLY A 14 -3.85 5.56 -3.58
C GLY A 14 -4.68 5.81 -4.83
N SER A 15 -4.08 5.72 -6.02
CA SER A 15 -4.79 5.88 -7.30
C SER A 15 -5.77 4.73 -7.56
N ALA A 16 -5.37 3.48 -7.28
CA ALA A 16 -6.24 2.32 -7.42
C ALA A 16 -7.43 2.37 -6.43
N LEU A 17 -7.16 2.77 -5.18
CA LEU A 17 -8.21 2.98 -4.17
C LEU A 17 -9.17 4.10 -4.59
N GLY A 18 -8.64 5.24 -5.03
CA GLY A 18 -9.45 6.36 -5.47
C GLY A 18 -10.35 6.00 -6.65
N ALA A 19 -9.80 5.31 -7.67
CA ALA A 19 -10.59 4.83 -8.80
C ALA A 19 -11.71 3.87 -8.37
N HIS A 20 -11.40 2.95 -7.44
CA HIS A 20 -12.38 2.02 -6.89
C HIS A 20 -13.51 2.75 -6.15
N LEU A 21 -13.17 3.66 -5.23
CA LEU A 21 -14.16 4.42 -4.45
C LEU A 21 -15.00 5.37 -5.31
N ALA A 22 -14.40 6.01 -6.34
CA ALA A 22 -15.11 6.82 -7.31
C ALA A 22 -16.16 5.99 -8.08
N ALA A 23 -15.79 4.79 -8.53
CA ALA A 23 -16.70 3.87 -9.21
C ALA A 23 -17.85 3.41 -8.31
N LYS A 24 -17.70 3.44 -6.99
CA LYS A 24 -18.73 3.18 -5.98
C LYS A 24 -19.57 4.42 -5.63
N GLY A 25 -19.24 5.57 -6.20
CA GLY A 25 -19.99 6.81 -6.03
C GLY A 25 -19.64 7.60 -4.78
N HIS A 26 -18.49 7.34 -4.14
CA HIS A 26 -18.01 8.19 -3.06
C HIS A 26 -17.52 9.55 -3.59
N ASP A 27 -17.65 10.60 -2.77
CA ASP A 27 -17.15 11.94 -3.05
C ASP A 27 -15.70 12.05 -2.56
N LEU A 28 -14.75 12.18 -3.50
CA LEU A 28 -13.32 12.06 -3.21
C LEU A 28 -12.61 13.41 -3.24
N ALA A 29 -11.67 13.58 -2.32
CA ALA A 29 -10.60 14.56 -2.37
C ALA A 29 -9.25 13.88 -2.17
N VAL A 30 -8.20 14.43 -2.78
CA VAL A 30 -6.83 13.89 -2.69
C VAL A 30 -5.90 14.98 -2.17
N LEU A 31 -5.05 14.61 -1.19
CA LEU A 31 -3.90 15.40 -0.76
C LEU A 31 -2.63 14.62 -1.13
N ASP A 32 -1.76 15.22 -1.94
CA ASP A 32 -0.51 14.62 -2.37
C ASP A 32 0.52 15.71 -2.68
N ASN A 33 1.79 15.49 -2.39
CA ASN A 33 2.86 16.44 -2.73
C ASN A 33 3.56 16.14 -4.06
N LEU A 34 3.14 15.05 -4.74
CA LEU A 34 3.67 14.58 -6.01
C LEU A 34 5.17 14.22 -6.01
N SER A 35 5.77 14.00 -4.83
CA SER A 35 7.17 13.56 -4.75
C SER A 35 7.39 12.19 -5.38
N PHE A 36 6.42 11.28 -5.25
CA PHE A 36 6.39 9.95 -5.85
C PHE A 36 5.09 9.67 -6.61
N GLY A 37 4.05 10.44 -6.33
CA GLY A 37 2.76 10.37 -7.01
C GLY A 37 2.77 11.09 -8.36
N ARG A 38 1.76 10.82 -9.18
CA ARG A 38 1.56 11.48 -10.50
C ARG A 38 0.16 12.06 -10.56
N ARG A 39 0.04 13.37 -10.84
CA ARG A 39 -1.26 14.08 -10.85
C ARG A 39 -2.33 13.37 -11.68
N HIS A 40 -1.97 12.85 -12.87
CA HIS A 40 -2.91 12.20 -13.77
C HIS A 40 -3.47 10.87 -13.24
N LEU A 41 -2.84 10.26 -12.22
CA LEU A 41 -3.33 9.05 -11.56
C LEU A 41 -4.37 9.34 -10.48
N ALA A 42 -4.45 10.57 -9.96
CA ALA A 42 -5.45 10.94 -8.97
C ALA A 42 -6.84 11.07 -9.65
N PRO A 43 -7.83 10.25 -9.28
CA PRO A 43 -9.13 10.17 -9.97
C PRO A 43 -10.09 11.26 -9.47
N VAL A 44 -9.61 12.49 -9.39
CA VAL A 44 -10.37 13.67 -8.93
C VAL A 44 -10.13 14.86 -9.84
N THR A 45 -11.08 15.78 -9.88
CA THR A 45 -10.95 17.08 -10.57
C THR A 45 -9.92 17.99 -9.89
N ASP A 46 -9.51 19.07 -10.55
CA ASP A 46 -8.44 19.93 -10.03
C ASP A 46 -8.83 20.64 -8.73
N ASP A 47 -10.10 20.97 -8.56
CA ASP A 47 -10.64 21.59 -7.35
C ASP A 47 -10.73 20.64 -6.14
N ARG A 48 -10.64 19.33 -6.38
CA ARG A 48 -10.60 18.27 -5.36
C ARG A 48 -9.21 17.68 -5.15
N PHE A 49 -8.21 18.21 -5.86
CA PHE A 49 -6.81 17.84 -5.69
C PHE A 49 -6.05 18.92 -4.94
N HIS A 50 -5.48 18.56 -3.79
CA HIS A 50 -4.71 19.45 -2.94
C HIS A 50 -3.22 19.11 -3.03
N LEU A 51 -2.45 19.96 -3.72
CA LEU A 51 -1.00 19.86 -3.74
C LEU A 51 -0.46 20.33 -2.39
N ALA A 52 -0.16 19.41 -1.49
CA ALA A 52 0.31 19.71 -0.16
C ALA A 52 1.17 18.57 0.41
N ASP A 53 2.09 18.91 1.30
CA ASP A 53 2.93 17.96 2.02
C ASP A 53 2.33 17.69 3.40
N ILE A 54 2.27 16.42 3.81
CA ILE A 54 1.75 16.02 5.13
C ILE A 54 2.64 16.52 6.29
N ARG A 55 3.87 16.95 6.02
CA ARG A 55 4.75 17.62 6.99
C ARG A 55 4.29 19.04 7.32
N ASP A 56 3.54 19.69 6.44
CA ASP A 56 2.91 20.98 6.68
C ASP A 56 1.57 20.79 7.40
N ARG A 57 1.62 20.86 8.76
CA ARG A 57 0.44 20.71 9.63
C ARG A 57 -0.70 21.65 9.25
N GLU A 58 -0.37 22.91 8.96
CA GLU A 58 -1.38 23.93 8.64
C GLU A 58 -2.02 23.66 7.27
N ALA A 59 -1.25 23.19 6.28
CA ALA A 59 -1.79 22.79 5.00
C ALA A 59 -2.75 21.59 5.15
N VAL A 60 -2.35 20.55 5.90
CA VAL A 60 -3.20 19.38 6.18
C VAL A 60 -4.51 19.81 6.83
N LEU A 61 -4.44 20.66 7.86
CA LEU A 61 -5.63 21.12 8.57
C LEU A 61 -6.54 21.99 7.69
N ARG A 62 -5.97 22.87 6.85
CA ARG A 62 -6.76 23.66 5.89
C ARG A 62 -7.52 22.76 4.91
N VAL A 63 -6.88 21.73 4.35
CA VAL A 63 -7.53 20.77 3.45
C VAL A 63 -8.62 20.00 4.17
N MET A 64 -8.33 19.48 5.36
CA MET A 64 -9.30 18.72 6.15
C MET A 64 -10.55 19.55 6.48
N ARG A 65 -10.38 20.84 6.83
CA ARG A 65 -11.46 21.78 7.10
C ARG A 65 -12.24 22.16 5.85
N ALA A 66 -11.60 22.28 4.70
CA ALA A 66 -12.28 22.58 3.43
C ALA A 66 -13.12 21.41 2.97
N GLU A 67 -12.58 20.19 3.03
CA GLU A 67 -13.22 18.99 2.50
C GLU A 67 -14.24 18.37 3.44
N GLN A 68 -14.14 18.60 4.75
CA GLN A 68 -15.04 18.03 5.77
C GLN A 68 -15.30 16.52 5.53
N PRO A 69 -14.26 15.67 5.42
CA PRO A 69 -14.45 14.28 5.06
C PRO A 69 -15.16 13.49 6.17
N ASP A 70 -15.90 12.45 5.75
CA ASP A 70 -16.45 11.43 6.67
C ASP A 70 -15.37 10.39 6.97
N TRP A 71 -14.55 10.02 5.96
CA TRP A 71 -13.46 9.06 6.08
C TRP A 71 -12.13 9.69 5.65
N VAL A 72 -11.08 9.40 6.39
CA VAL A 72 -9.70 9.75 6.02
C VAL A 72 -8.90 8.48 5.82
N LEU A 73 -8.36 8.29 4.59
CA LEU A 73 -7.46 7.18 4.28
C LEU A 73 -6.04 7.72 4.14
N HIS A 74 -5.23 7.43 5.15
CA HIS A 74 -3.86 7.92 5.21
C HIS A 74 -2.90 6.90 4.59
N LEU A 75 -2.54 7.13 3.31
CA LEU A 75 -1.61 6.31 2.52
C LEU A 75 -0.27 7.02 2.25
N ALA A 76 -0.23 8.35 2.41
CA ALA A 76 0.99 9.13 2.18
C ALA A 76 2.14 8.66 3.08
N ALA A 77 3.22 8.19 2.48
CA ALA A 77 4.42 7.73 3.15
C ALA A 77 5.56 7.50 2.15
N ILE A 78 6.80 7.49 2.60
CA ILE A 78 7.89 6.85 1.86
C ILE A 78 7.90 5.37 2.23
N HIS A 79 7.82 4.48 1.22
CA HIS A 79 7.70 3.02 1.45
C HIS A 79 8.84 2.19 0.83
N PHE A 80 9.68 2.79 -0.03
CA PHE A 80 10.77 2.07 -0.66
C PHE A 80 11.92 1.86 0.34
N ILE A 81 12.06 0.64 0.86
CA ILE A 81 13.01 0.28 1.93
C ILE A 81 14.43 0.76 1.65
N PRO A 82 15.02 0.56 0.43
CA PRO A 82 16.38 1.05 0.16
C PRO A 82 16.51 2.56 0.33
N TYR A 83 15.51 3.33 -0.10
CA TYR A 83 15.50 4.78 0.07
C TYR A 83 15.40 5.16 1.56
N CYS A 84 14.48 4.56 2.30
CA CYS A 84 14.32 4.80 3.74
C CYS A 84 15.61 4.54 4.52
N ASN A 85 16.32 3.46 4.20
CA ASN A 85 17.59 3.12 4.84
C ASN A 85 18.72 4.12 4.51
N GLN A 86 18.69 4.73 3.33
CA GLN A 86 19.65 5.77 2.93
C GLN A 86 19.28 7.15 3.50
N HIS A 87 18.00 7.41 3.72
CA HIS A 87 17.44 8.69 4.18
C HIS A 87 16.58 8.54 5.45
N PRO A 88 17.14 8.03 6.57
CA PRO A 88 16.34 7.65 7.75
C PRO A 88 15.65 8.85 8.41
N VAL A 89 16.27 10.03 8.39
CA VAL A 89 15.68 11.25 8.98
C VAL A 89 14.46 11.68 8.17
N GLU A 90 14.56 11.71 6.85
CA GLU A 90 13.45 12.07 5.98
C GLU A 90 12.30 11.05 6.07
N ALA A 91 12.64 9.75 6.13
CA ALA A 91 11.65 8.70 6.32
C ALA A 91 10.90 8.85 7.66
N ALA A 92 11.59 9.20 8.74
CA ALA A 92 10.96 9.47 10.03
C ALA A 92 10.09 10.74 9.99
N ASP A 93 10.58 11.81 9.39
CA ASP A 93 9.87 13.09 9.27
C ASP A 93 8.55 12.91 8.48
N ILE A 94 8.59 12.27 7.33
CA ILE A 94 7.40 12.03 6.51
C ILE A 94 6.48 10.99 7.17
N ASN A 95 7.00 9.81 7.52
CA ASN A 95 6.14 8.72 7.95
C ASN A 95 5.60 8.92 9.37
N ILE A 96 6.41 9.46 10.31
CA ILE A 96 5.99 9.64 11.72
C ILE A 96 5.36 11.01 11.91
N MET A 97 6.09 12.09 11.61
CA MET A 97 5.58 13.44 11.85
C MET A 97 4.41 13.76 10.92
N GLY A 98 4.51 13.41 9.63
CA GLY A 98 3.40 13.58 8.70
C GLY A 98 2.14 12.85 9.15
N THR A 99 2.26 11.59 9.62
CA THR A 99 1.12 10.85 10.20
C THR A 99 0.56 11.58 11.44
N THR A 100 1.42 12.10 12.31
CA THR A 100 0.97 12.85 13.50
C THR A 100 0.11 14.05 13.11
N HIS A 101 0.52 14.81 12.08
CA HIS A 101 -0.24 15.97 11.59
C HIS A 101 -1.60 15.58 11.00
N VAL A 102 -1.65 14.46 10.25
CA VAL A 102 -2.93 13.96 9.69
C VAL A 102 -3.87 13.52 10.79
N LEU A 103 -3.40 12.78 11.80
CA LEU A 103 -4.21 12.32 12.93
C LEU A 103 -4.68 13.50 13.80
N ASP A 104 -3.82 14.48 14.01
CA ASP A 104 -4.18 15.70 14.75
C ASP A 104 -5.29 16.48 14.03
N ALA A 105 -5.17 16.63 12.70
CA ALA A 105 -6.23 17.26 11.89
C ALA A 105 -7.54 16.46 11.92
N CYS A 106 -7.50 15.11 11.94
CA CYS A 106 -8.69 14.28 12.12
C CYS A 106 -9.39 14.58 13.46
N ALA A 107 -8.64 14.78 14.53
CA ALA A 107 -9.21 15.10 15.85
C ALA A 107 -9.84 16.50 15.91
N GLU A 108 -9.32 17.46 15.11
CA GLU A 108 -9.81 18.85 15.09
C GLU A 108 -11.04 19.04 14.19
N VAL A 109 -11.37 18.11 13.30
CA VAL A 109 -12.44 18.26 12.29
C VAL A 109 -13.59 17.31 12.60
N PRO A 110 -14.72 17.80 13.15
CA PRO A 110 -15.81 16.96 13.67
C PRO A 110 -16.55 16.12 12.62
N SER A 111 -16.37 16.40 11.33
CA SER A 111 -16.97 15.59 10.27
C SER A 111 -16.31 14.23 10.14
N VAL A 112 -15.04 14.07 10.55
CA VAL A 112 -14.31 12.82 10.44
C VAL A 112 -14.90 11.78 11.39
N LYS A 113 -15.39 10.69 10.82
CA LYS A 113 -16.05 9.60 11.55
C LYS A 113 -15.14 8.39 11.73
N GLN A 114 -14.17 8.23 10.85
CA GLN A 114 -13.27 7.08 10.83
C GLN A 114 -11.97 7.40 10.10
N VAL A 115 -10.87 6.86 10.60
CA VAL A 115 -9.58 6.94 9.95
C VAL A 115 -9.04 5.54 9.62
N PHE A 116 -8.52 5.40 8.39
CA PHE A 116 -7.73 4.24 7.98
C PHE A 116 -6.27 4.68 7.83
N VAL A 117 -5.36 3.95 8.49
CA VAL A 117 -3.92 4.21 8.43
C VAL A 117 -3.22 3.02 7.78
N ALA A 118 -2.57 3.28 6.66
CA ALA A 118 -1.77 2.27 5.99
C ALA A 118 -0.53 1.92 6.83
N SER A 119 -0.36 0.65 7.12
CA SER A 119 0.84 0.03 7.68
C SER A 119 1.38 -1.02 6.71
N THR A 120 2.23 -1.93 7.15
CA THR A 120 2.99 -2.84 6.29
C THR A 120 3.31 -4.15 7.00
N ALA A 121 3.48 -5.24 6.24
CA ALA A 121 4.05 -6.48 6.73
C ALA A 121 5.52 -6.34 7.20
N ALA A 122 6.21 -5.25 6.86
CA ALA A 122 7.57 -4.97 7.35
C ALA A 122 7.64 -4.70 8.87
N VAL A 123 6.50 -4.49 9.54
CA VAL A 123 6.46 -4.39 11.01
C VAL A 123 6.67 -5.72 11.70
N TYR A 124 6.52 -6.84 10.99
CA TYR A 124 6.73 -8.17 11.53
C TYR A 124 8.21 -8.59 11.46
N PRO A 125 8.67 -9.44 12.39
CA PRO A 125 9.99 -10.06 12.29
C PRO A 125 10.06 -11.02 11.09
N ILE A 126 11.24 -11.55 10.81
CA ILE A 126 11.40 -12.63 9.84
C ILE A 126 10.94 -13.93 10.48
N VAL A 127 9.90 -14.55 9.93
CA VAL A 127 9.36 -15.84 10.36
C VAL A 127 8.98 -16.68 9.14
N ASP A 128 9.05 -18.01 9.28
CA ASP A 128 8.73 -18.98 8.22
C ASP A 128 7.34 -19.60 8.43
N ALA A 129 6.34 -18.75 8.70
CA ALA A 129 4.95 -19.16 8.91
C ALA A 129 4.00 -18.09 8.38
N ALA A 130 2.74 -18.46 8.16
CA ALA A 130 1.68 -17.48 7.92
C ALA A 130 1.53 -16.58 9.16
N ILE A 131 1.46 -15.27 8.93
CA ILE A 131 1.49 -14.25 9.99
C ILE A 131 0.08 -13.71 10.19
N ASP A 132 -0.47 -13.87 11.39
CA ASP A 132 -1.70 -13.20 11.82
C ASP A 132 -1.39 -11.88 12.56
N GLU A 133 -2.41 -11.08 12.85
CA GLU A 133 -2.26 -9.77 13.49
C GLU A 133 -1.79 -9.84 14.96
N ARG A 134 -1.85 -11.01 15.60
CA ARG A 134 -1.41 -11.26 16.99
C ARG A 134 0.08 -11.55 17.08
N HIS A 135 0.75 -11.84 15.95
CA HIS A 135 2.20 -12.01 15.94
C HIS A 135 2.89 -10.77 16.49
N ALA A 136 3.93 -11.00 17.30
CA ALA A 136 4.75 -9.92 17.82
C ALA A 136 5.35 -9.11 16.67
N THR A 137 5.39 -7.80 16.83
CA THR A 137 6.08 -6.90 15.89
C THR A 137 7.57 -6.85 16.21
N GLY A 138 8.40 -6.77 15.15
CA GLY A 138 9.86 -6.72 15.27
C GLY A 138 10.47 -6.30 13.93
N PRO A 139 10.27 -5.03 13.51
CA PRO A 139 10.77 -4.53 12.23
C PRO A 139 12.30 -4.55 12.19
N VAL A 140 12.86 -4.85 11.01
CA VAL A 140 14.32 -5.01 10.80
C VAL A 140 14.94 -3.92 9.94
N ASP A 141 14.14 -2.96 9.46
CA ASP A 141 14.58 -1.84 8.63
C ASP A 141 13.90 -0.53 9.04
N ILE A 142 14.42 0.59 8.54
CA ILE A 142 13.93 1.95 8.88
C ILE A 142 12.46 2.11 8.48
N TYR A 143 12.05 1.58 7.32
CA TYR A 143 10.66 1.67 6.89
C TYR A 143 9.72 0.98 7.89
N GLY A 144 9.99 -0.27 8.21
CA GLY A 144 9.20 -1.04 9.18
C GLY A 144 9.16 -0.38 10.57
N ILE A 145 10.29 0.18 11.03
CA ILE A 145 10.36 0.93 12.30
C ILE A 145 9.46 2.16 12.26
N THR A 146 9.53 2.98 11.20
CA THR A 146 8.67 4.17 11.07
C THR A 146 7.19 3.81 10.98
N LYS A 147 6.84 2.72 10.27
CA LYS A 147 5.45 2.26 10.16
C LYS A 147 4.92 1.66 11.46
N LEU A 148 5.75 0.98 12.25
CA LEU A 148 5.36 0.54 13.59
C LEU A 148 5.09 1.73 14.52
N ALA A 149 5.91 2.80 14.45
CA ALA A 149 5.65 4.04 15.17
C ALA A 149 4.30 4.66 14.73
N THR A 150 4.02 4.67 13.42
CA THR A 150 2.73 5.09 12.85
C THR A 150 1.54 4.32 13.43
N GLU A 151 1.64 2.99 13.59
CA GLU A 151 0.60 2.17 14.23
C GLU A 151 0.36 2.59 15.69
N LYS A 152 1.43 2.87 16.43
CA LYS A 152 1.33 3.31 17.83
C LYS A 152 0.67 4.69 17.95
N LEU A 153 1.00 5.62 17.05
CA LEU A 153 0.37 6.94 16.97
C LEU A 153 -1.12 6.82 16.62
N ALA A 154 -1.48 5.98 15.64
CA ALA A 154 -2.87 5.72 15.27
C ALA A 154 -3.66 5.10 16.42
N SER A 155 -3.03 4.18 17.18
CA SER A 155 -3.66 3.55 18.35
C SER A 155 -3.86 4.57 19.48
N GLU A 156 -2.87 5.41 19.78
CA GLU A 156 -3.00 6.49 20.78
C GLU A 156 -4.11 7.46 20.39
N HIS A 157 -4.14 7.87 19.12
CA HIS A 157 -5.17 8.77 18.60
C HIS A 157 -6.58 8.20 18.81
N GLY A 158 -6.81 6.94 18.43
CA GLY A 158 -8.09 6.27 18.62
C GLY A 158 -8.49 6.15 20.09
N LEU A 159 -7.54 5.84 20.98
CA LEU A 159 -7.78 5.78 22.42
C LEU A 159 -8.14 7.17 23.02
N ARG A 160 -7.41 8.20 22.62
CA ARG A 160 -7.59 9.57 23.13
C ARG A 160 -8.86 10.24 22.65
N THR A 161 -9.24 10.00 21.38
CA THR A 161 -10.36 10.68 20.73
C THR A 161 -11.65 9.87 20.72
N GLY A 162 -11.57 8.55 20.89
CA GLY A 162 -12.68 7.63 20.65
C GLY A 162 -12.98 7.41 19.18
N MET A 163 -12.17 7.95 18.25
CA MET A 163 -12.38 7.82 16.80
C MET A 163 -12.10 6.39 16.32
N PRO A 164 -13.02 5.76 15.61
CA PRO A 164 -12.80 4.49 14.95
C PRO A 164 -11.55 4.53 14.06
N THR A 165 -10.58 3.66 14.36
CA THR A 165 -9.26 3.67 13.72
C THR A 165 -8.94 2.27 13.19
N ILE A 166 -8.73 2.18 11.88
CA ILE A 166 -8.31 0.95 11.20
C ILE A 166 -6.84 1.06 10.82
N ILE A 167 -6.06 0.05 11.18
CA ILE A 167 -4.66 -0.09 10.81
C ILE A 167 -4.56 -1.23 9.81
N GLY A 168 -4.20 -0.93 8.55
CA GLY A 168 -4.04 -1.94 7.51
C GLY A 168 -2.57 -2.31 7.30
N ARG A 169 -2.14 -3.52 7.68
CA ARG A 169 -0.80 -4.07 7.40
C ARG A 169 -0.78 -4.65 6.00
N PHE A 170 -0.29 -3.89 5.05
CA PHE A 170 -0.20 -4.30 3.65
C PHE A 170 0.92 -5.31 3.43
N PHE A 171 0.59 -6.40 2.74
CA PHE A 171 1.56 -7.31 2.13
C PHE A 171 1.96 -6.77 0.75
N ASN A 172 2.67 -7.57 -0.07
CA ASN A 172 3.23 -7.01 -1.29
C ASN A 172 2.16 -6.66 -2.31
N ALA A 173 1.92 -5.38 -2.52
CA ALA A 173 1.02 -4.90 -3.57
C ALA A 173 1.65 -5.10 -4.96
N PHE A 174 0.83 -5.43 -5.96
CA PHE A 174 1.18 -5.36 -7.36
C PHE A 174 -0.03 -4.92 -8.20
N GLY A 175 0.21 -4.37 -9.36
CA GLY A 175 -0.86 -3.86 -10.24
C GLY A 175 -0.36 -2.71 -11.11
N PRO A 176 -1.23 -2.13 -11.93
CA PRO A 176 -0.91 -1.00 -12.78
C PRO A 176 -0.40 0.22 -12.00
N ASN A 177 0.45 1.02 -12.65
CA ASN A 177 1.02 2.27 -12.13
C ASN A 177 2.03 2.12 -10.98
N GLU A 178 2.63 0.95 -10.76
CA GLU A 178 3.74 0.80 -9.83
C GLU A 178 4.99 1.52 -10.37
N THR A 179 5.55 2.40 -9.55
CA THR A 179 6.69 3.24 -9.94
C THR A 179 8.03 2.81 -9.33
N ASN A 180 8.01 1.94 -8.32
CA ASN A 180 9.23 1.48 -7.67
C ASN A 180 9.78 0.22 -8.35
N PRO A 181 11.10 0.06 -8.41
CA PRO A 181 11.74 -1.10 -9.04
C PRO A 181 11.66 -2.36 -8.16
N HIS A 182 10.42 -2.76 -7.81
CA HIS A 182 10.15 -4.03 -7.16
C HIS A 182 10.23 -5.18 -8.18
N LEU A 183 10.08 -6.43 -7.71
CA LEU A 183 10.23 -7.62 -8.55
C LEU A 183 9.31 -7.60 -9.78
N ILE A 184 7.99 -7.45 -9.57
CA ILE A 184 7.01 -7.55 -10.66
C ILE A 184 7.18 -6.40 -11.67
N PRO A 185 7.32 -5.11 -11.27
CA PRO A 185 7.64 -4.03 -12.20
C PRO A 185 8.96 -4.25 -12.96
N GLU A 186 9.98 -4.82 -12.33
CA GLU A 186 11.24 -5.10 -13.01
C GLU A 186 11.11 -6.19 -14.08
N VAL A 187 10.35 -7.26 -13.80
CA VAL A 187 10.03 -8.28 -14.80
C VAL A 187 9.22 -7.66 -15.95
N GLN A 188 8.17 -6.89 -15.63
CA GLN A 188 7.35 -6.18 -16.63
C GLN A 188 8.21 -5.31 -17.53
N ARG A 189 9.08 -4.47 -16.96
CA ARG A 189 9.97 -3.57 -17.70
C ARG A 189 10.87 -4.33 -18.69
N GLN A 190 11.50 -5.43 -18.25
CA GLN A 190 12.37 -6.24 -19.11
C GLN A 190 11.57 -6.89 -20.24
N VAL A 191 10.40 -7.44 -19.94
CA VAL A 191 9.51 -8.07 -20.91
C VAL A 191 9.01 -7.06 -21.97
N LEU A 192 8.53 -5.88 -21.53
CA LEU A 192 8.06 -4.82 -22.43
C LEU A 192 9.19 -4.23 -23.28
N ALA A 193 10.44 -4.25 -22.79
CA ALA A 193 11.63 -3.92 -23.56
C ALA A 193 12.02 -5.01 -24.58
N GLY A 194 11.22 -6.07 -24.74
CA GLY A 194 11.45 -7.16 -25.69
C GLY A 194 12.45 -8.21 -25.22
N GLN A 195 12.91 -8.14 -23.95
CA GLN A 195 13.84 -9.12 -23.40
C GLN A 195 13.10 -10.45 -23.14
N ARG A 196 13.78 -11.55 -23.42
CA ARG A 196 13.32 -12.94 -23.12
C ARG A 196 14.30 -13.67 -22.19
N THR A 197 15.45 -13.06 -21.92
CA THR A 197 16.36 -13.42 -20.83
C THR A 197 16.27 -12.33 -19.78
N LEU A 198 15.77 -12.69 -18.59
CA LEU A 198 15.52 -11.78 -17.47
C LEU A 198 16.67 -11.84 -16.48
N HIS A 199 17.21 -10.71 -16.11
CA HIS A 199 18.29 -10.58 -15.12
C HIS A 199 17.67 -10.26 -13.75
N LEU A 200 17.63 -11.27 -12.85
CA LEU A 200 16.95 -11.19 -11.56
C LEU A 200 17.91 -11.56 -10.41
N GLY A 201 17.52 -11.25 -9.17
CA GLY A 201 18.30 -11.61 -7.97
C GLY A 201 17.92 -12.98 -7.40
N ASN A 202 17.65 -13.04 -6.08
CA ASN A 202 17.26 -14.27 -5.38
C ASN A 202 15.93 -14.82 -5.93
N LEU A 203 15.90 -16.10 -6.31
CA LEU A 203 14.76 -16.70 -7.01
C LEU A 203 13.78 -17.44 -6.10
N ASP A 204 14.25 -17.93 -4.96
CA ASP A 204 13.50 -18.81 -4.07
C ASP A 204 12.64 -18.12 -3.00
N PRO A 205 12.94 -16.86 -2.58
CA PRO A 205 12.08 -16.15 -1.63
C PRO A 205 10.65 -16.00 -2.15
N LYS A 206 9.70 -16.22 -1.25
CA LYS A 206 8.27 -16.16 -1.56
C LYS A 206 7.61 -14.96 -0.87
N ARG A 207 6.66 -14.35 -1.54
CA ARG A 207 5.90 -13.19 -1.07
C ARG A 207 4.42 -13.38 -1.35
N ASP A 208 3.61 -12.96 -0.40
CA ASP A 208 2.18 -12.78 -0.61
C ASP A 208 1.97 -11.53 -1.46
N PHE A 209 1.60 -11.73 -2.72
CA PHE A 209 1.28 -10.67 -3.65
C PHE A 209 -0.22 -10.49 -3.76
N ILE A 210 -0.69 -9.28 -3.47
CA ILE A 210 -2.10 -8.88 -3.60
C ILE A 210 -2.25 -7.79 -4.67
N HIS A 211 -3.21 -7.97 -5.59
CA HIS A 211 -3.50 -6.97 -6.61
C HIS A 211 -4.11 -5.70 -5.99
N THR A 212 -3.73 -4.52 -6.51
CA THR A 212 -4.21 -3.22 -5.98
C THR A 212 -5.72 -3.07 -5.98
N SER A 213 -6.43 -3.70 -6.94
CA SER A 213 -7.91 -3.71 -6.95
C SER A 213 -8.49 -4.50 -5.76
N ASP A 214 -7.87 -5.63 -5.37
CA ASP A 214 -8.29 -6.40 -4.19
C ASP A 214 -7.98 -5.64 -2.90
N MET A 215 -6.84 -4.93 -2.85
CA MET A 215 -6.52 -4.06 -1.71
C MET A 215 -7.54 -2.93 -1.55
N ALA A 216 -7.92 -2.28 -2.65
CA ALA A 216 -8.92 -1.22 -2.64
C ALA A 216 -10.28 -1.74 -2.14
N ALA A 217 -10.71 -2.90 -2.63
CA ALA A 217 -11.94 -3.54 -2.18
C ALA A 217 -11.88 -3.96 -0.70
N ALA A 218 -10.73 -4.42 -0.21
CA ALA A 218 -10.53 -4.76 1.20
C ALA A 218 -10.64 -3.53 2.10
N MET A 219 -10.02 -2.41 1.70
CA MET A 219 -10.09 -1.15 2.45
C MET A 219 -11.52 -0.60 2.51
N GLU A 220 -12.25 -0.60 1.37
CA GLU A 220 -13.66 -0.20 1.35
C GLU A 220 -14.50 -1.08 2.27
N ALA A 221 -14.38 -2.41 2.15
CA ALA A 221 -15.12 -3.36 2.97
C ALA A 221 -14.90 -3.15 4.47
N LEU A 222 -13.67 -2.81 4.90
CA LEU A 222 -13.35 -2.49 6.29
C LEU A 222 -14.01 -1.18 6.75
N LEU A 223 -14.02 -0.15 5.90
CA LEU A 223 -14.63 1.14 6.22
C LEU A 223 -16.16 1.02 6.35
N GLU A 224 -16.79 0.19 5.52
CA GLU A 224 -18.24 -0.03 5.53
C GLU A 224 -18.73 -0.89 6.71
N GLN A 225 -17.84 -1.66 7.34
CA GLN A 225 -18.21 -2.54 8.48
C GLN A 225 -18.60 -1.78 9.75
N GLY A 226 -18.36 -0.47 9.83
CA GLY A 226 -18.65 0.29 11.05
C GLY A 226 -17.81 -0.21 12.24
N ILE A 227 -16.54 -0.47 12.03
CA ILE A 227 -15.61 -0.94 13.06
C ILE A 227 -15.55 0.11 14.18
N ASN A 228 -15.74 -0.34 15.42
CA ASN A 228 -15.64 0.48 16.60
C ASN A 228 -14.29 0.29 17.29
N GLY A 229 -13.74 1.39 17.81
CA GLY A 229 -12.44 1.37 18.49
C GLY A 229 -11.28 1.25 17.51
N ILE A 230 -10.25 0.49 17.88
CA ILE A 230 -9.00 0.41 17.15
C ILE A 230 -8.80 -1.05 16.72
N GLU A 231 -8.70 -1.28 15.43
CA GLU A 231 -8.53 -2.62 14.88
C GLU A 231 -7.41 -2.67 13.83
N THR A 232 -6.60 -3.72 13.92
CA THR A 232 -5.53 -3.97 12.94
C THR A 232 -5.92 -5.15 12.05
N PHE A 233 -5.65 -5.04 10.75
CA PHE A 233 -5.92 -6.10 9.76
C PHE A 233 -4.73 -6.31 8.85
N ASN A 234 -4.39 -7.57 8.58
CA ASN A 234 -3.52 -7.93 7.48
C ASN A 234 -4.29 -7.80 6.16
N ILE A 235 -3.70 -7.11 5.21
CA ILE A 235 -4.24 -6.96 3.86
C ILE A 235 -3.26 -7.61 2.89
N GLY A 236 -3.55 -8.84 2.55
CA GLY A 236 -2.81 -9.73 1.68
C GLY A 236 -3.76 -10.64 0.93
N ARG A 237 -3.23 -11.54 0.12
CA ARG A 237 -4.02 -12.54 -0.59
C ARG A 237 -4.18 -13.85 0.19
N GLY A 238 -3.21 -14.17 1.07
CA GLY A 238 -3.11 -15.45 1.76
C GLY A 238 -2.46 -16.56 0.93
N ILE A 239 -1.73 -16.18 -0.14
CA ILE A 239 -0.98 -17.09 -1.01
C ILE A 239 0.35 -16.44 -1.35
N GLU A 240 1.44 -17.16 -1.17
CA GLU A 240 2.78 -16.67 -1.52
C GLU A 240 3.27 -17.24 -2.85
N TYR A 241 4.03 -16.44 -3.60
CA TYR A 241 4.63 -16.77 -4.87
C TYR A 241 6.14 -16.52 -4.84
N SER A 242 6.92 -17.46 -5.42
CA SER A 242 8.35 -17.28 -5.65
C SER A 242 8.60 -16.39 -6.89
N VAL A 243 9.84 -15.96 -7.08
CA VAL A 243 10.24 -15.26 -8.31
C VAL A 243 9.96 -16.10 -9.56
N ARG A 244 10.18 -17.42 -9.47
CA ARG A 244 9.90 -18.36 -10.58
C ARG A 244 8.40 -18.43 -10.92
N ASP A 245 7.52 -18.43 -9.90
CA ASP A 245 6.07 -18.41 -10.10
C ASP A 245 5.60 -17.14 -10.80
N ILE A 246 6.21 -16.00 -10.46
CA ILE A 246 5.94 -14.71 -11.12
C ILE A 246 6.37 -14.76 -12.59
N VAL A 247 7.59 -15.21 -12.89
CA VAL A 247 8.07 -15.33 -14.26
C VAL A 247 7.20 -16.28 -15.07
N ALA A 248 6.81 -17.42 -14.49
CA ALA A 248 5.90 -18.37 -15.14
C ALA A 248 4.51 -17.77 -15.45
N ALA A 249 4.02 -16.84 -14.62
CA ALA A 249 2.80 -16.10 -14.91
C ALA A 249 2.97 -15.18 -16.14
N PHE A 250 4.10 -14.50 -16.27
CA PHE A 250 4.41 -13.71 -17.47
C PHE A 250 4.53 -14.60 -18.72
N GLU A 251 5.20 -15.76 -18.63
CA GLU A 251 5.29 -16.74 -19.75
C GLU A 251 3.89 -17.16 -20.25
N ARG A 252 2.99 -17.50 -19.32
CA ARG A 252 1.61 -17.89 -19.68
C ARG A 252 0.85 -16.78 -20.41
N GLN A 253 1.04 -15.53 -19.99
CA GLN A 253 0.35 -14.39 -20.61
C GLN A 253 0.98 -13.99 -21.95
N LEU A 254 2.29 -14.17 -22.12
CA LEU A 254 3.01 -13.90 -23.38
C LEU A 254 2.81 -15.03 -24.43
N GLY A 255 2.56 -16.26 -23.98
CA GLY A 255 2.53 -17.44 -24.82
C GLY A 255 3.92 -17.90 -25.30
N GLU A 256 4.99 -17.46 -24.65
CA GLU A 256 6.38 -17.78 -24.99
C GLU A 256 7.25 -17.94 -23.73
N PRO A 257 8.33 -18.75 -23.79
CA PRO A 257 9.19 -19.00 -22.64
C PRO A 257 10.10 -17.82 -22.33
N LEU A 258 10.43 -17.66 -21.03
CA LEU A 258 11.40 -16.71 -20.53
C LEU A 258 12.56 -17.44 -19.85
N THR A 259 13.79 -17.01 -20.10
CA THR A 259 14.98 -17.52 -19.42
C THR A 259 15.33 -16.61 -18.25
N ILE A 260 15.73 -17.19 -17.11
CA ILE A 260 16.20 -16.41 -15.95
C ILE A 260 17.71 -16.57 -15.83
N GLU A 261 18.42 -15.44 -15.80
CA GLU A 261 19.82 -15.34 -15.42
C GLU A 261 19.92 -14.63 -14.07
N VAL A 262 20.62 -15.25 -13.12
CA VAL A 262 20.84 -14.63 -11.81
C VAL A 262 21.92 -13.56 -11.94
N ASP A 263 21.55 -12.32 -11.66
CA ASP A 263 22.48 -11.19 -11.59
C ASP A 263 23.06 -11.11 -10.15
N PRO A 264 24.37 -11.37 -9.95
CA PRO A 264 24.99 -11.33 -8.63
C PRO A 264 24.87 -9.96 -7.93
N ALA A 265 24.78 -8.87 -8.70
CA ALA A 265 24.61 -7.52 -8.16
C ALA A 265 23.25 -7.30 -7.51
N ARG A 266 22.26 -8.12 -7.87
CA ARG A 266 20.87 -8.08 -7.36
C ARG A 266 20.62 -9.08 -6.24
N VAL A 267 21.59 -9.95 -5.92
CA VAL A 267 21.46 -10.96 -4.86
C VAL A 267 21.61 -10.30 -3.49
N ARG A 268 20.59 -10.41 -2.65
CA ARG A 268 20.63 -9.92 -1.26
C ARG A 268 21.30 -10.95 -0.36
N LYS A 269 22.21 -10.49 0.52
CA LYS A 269 22.90 -11.35 1.48
C LYS A 269 22.02 -11.85 2.61
N VAL A 270 21.05 -11.03 3.01
CA VAL A 270 20.05 -11.37 4.02
C VAL A 270 18.68 -11.27 3.33
N GLU A 271 17.95 -12.36 3.33
CA GLU A 271 16.66 -12.45 2.63
C GLU A 271 15.64 -13.13 3.54
N ARG A 272 14.44 -12.59 3.54
CA ARG A 272 13.26 -13.21 4.13
C ARG A 272 12.78 -14.28 3.15
N MET A 273 12.81 -15.55 3.54
CA MET A 273 12.41 -16.66 2.65
C MET A 273 10.89 -16.69 2.45
N HIS A 274 10.12 -16.42 3.50
CA HIS A 274 8.66 -16.43 3.47
C HIS A 274 8.10 -15.10 3.95
N LEU A 275 7.04 -14.63 3.30
CA LEU A 275 6.20 -13.55 3.79
C LEU A 275 4.76 -13.83 3.34
N LEU A 276 3.99 -14.47 4.21
CA LEU A 276 2.63 -14.95 3.95
C LEU A 276 1.67 -14.36 4.98
N ALA A 277 0.57 -13.77 4.52
CA ALA A 277 -0.49 -13.26 5.37
C ALA A 277 -1.45 -14.36 5.80
N ASP A 278 -1.81 -14.41 7.07
CA ASP A 278 -3.11 -14.95 7.47
C ASP A 278 -4.14 -13.80 7.39
N VAL A 279 -5.05 -13.91 6.45
CA VAL A 279 -6.12 -12.93 6.19
C VAL A 279 -7.48 -13.35 6.74
N SER A 280 -7.50 -14.37 7.61
CA SER A 280 -8.73 -14.94 8.16
C SER A 280 -9.54 -13.92 8.96
N LYS A 281 -8.88 -12.97 9.66
CA LYS A 281 -9.56 -11.90 10.39
C LYS A 281 -10.31 -10.99 9.43
N LEU A 282 -9.66 -10.50 8.37
CA LEU A 282 -10.26 -9.65 7.36
C LEU A 282 -11.48 -10.31 6.72
N LYS A 283 -11.33 -11.58 6.29
CA LYS A 283 -12.41 -12.36 5.67
C LYS A 283 -13.61 -12.54 6.62
N ARG A 284 -13.38 -12.94 7.85
CA ARG A 284 -14.47 -13.13 8.84
C ARG A 284 -15.18 -11.82 9.19
N THR A 285 -14.45 -10.71 9.24
CA THR A 285 -15.02 -9.41 9.62
C THR A 285 -15.85 -8.80 8.50
N THR A 286 -15.42 -8.93 7.25
CA THR A 286 -16.01 -8.18 6.13
C THR A 286 -16.73 -9.06 5.09
N GLY A 287 -16.47 -10.36 5.10
CA GLY A 287 -16.89 -11.25 4.00
C GLY A 287 -16.08 -11.04 2.70
N TRP A 288 -15.05 -10.17 2.72
CA TRP A 288 -14.20 -9.91 1.57
C TRP A 288 -13.39 -11.14 1.17
N GLU A 289 -13.25 -11.35 -0.12
CA GLU A 289 -12.38 -12.39 -0.71
C GLU A 289 -11.58 -11.79 -1.88
N PRO A 290 -10.29 -12.14 -2.01
CA PRO A 290 -9.49 -11.67 -3.14
C PRO A 290 -9.98 -12.32 -4.44
N LYS A 291 -10.11 -11.52 -5.49
CA LYS A 291 -10.62 -11.96 -6.81
C LYS A 291 -9.53 -12.10 -7.85
N TRP A 292 -8.42 -11.35 -7.70
CA TRP A 292 -7.35 -11.30 -8.69
C TRP A 292 -6.27 -12.34 -8.38
N GLY A 293 -6.09 -13.32 -9.28
CA GLY A 293 -4.96 -14.21 -9.30
C GLY A 293 -3.71 -13.53 -9.84
N ILE A 294 -2.56 -14.23 -9.73
CA ILE A 294 -1.31 -13.69 -10.27
C ILE A 294 -1.38 -13.57 -11.81
N ASP A 295 -2.02 -14.53 -12.48
CA ASP A 295 -2.15 -14.53 -13.94
C ASP A 295 -3.04 -13.39 -14.45
N GLU A 296 -4.19 -13.18 -13.81
CA GLU A 296 -5.09 -12.07 -14.14
C GLU A 296 -4.43 -10.72 -13.87
N GLY A 297 -3.69 -10.61 -12.76
CA GLY A 297 -2.96 -9.39 -12.43
C GLY A 297 -1.85 -9.10 -13.42
N VAL A 298 -1.03 -10.09 -13.80
CA VAL A 298 0.03 -9.94 -14.82
C VAL A 298 -0.56 -9.53 -16.17
N ARG A 299 -1.73 -10.07 -16.55
CA ARG A 299 -2.42 -9.64 -17.77
C ARG A 299 -2.73 -8.13 -17.77
N THR A 300 -3.11 -7.54 -16.64
CA THR A 300 -3.35 -6.09 -16.56
C THR A 300 -2.07 -5.29 -16.79
N LEU A 301 -0.94 -5.78 -16.29
CA LEU A 301 0.37 -5.14 -16.46
C LEU A 301 0.85 -5.15 -17.92
N LEU A 302 0.58 -6.23 -18.66
CA LEU A 302 0.95 -6.35 -20.08
C LEU A 302 0.03 -5.55 -21.01
N ALA A 303 -1.18 -5.21 -20.55
CA ALA A 303 -2.12 -4.36 -21.27
C ALA A 303 -1.88 -2.86 -21.02
N GLU A 304 -0.97 -2.50 -20.12
CA GLU A 304 -0.65 -1.12 -19.77
C GLU A 304 0.25 -0.49 -20.85
N ASP A 305 -0.17 0.64 -21.41
CA ASP A 305 0.70 1.49 -22.21
C ASP A 305 1.69 2.21 -21.26
N VAL A 306 2.76 1.52 -20.88
CA VAL A 306 3.83 2.13 -20.07
C VAL A 306 4.65 3.04 -20.98
N PRO A 307 4.69 4.36 -20.75
CA PRO A 307 5.67 5.20 -21.41
C PRO A 307 7.06 4.74 -20.97
N LEU A 308 7.88 4.27 -21.90
CA LEU A 308 9.28 3.88 -21.71
C LEU A 308 10.12 5.07 -21.24
#